data_252a6f488227580eb67f89ab136bbaee
#
_entry.id   252a6f488227580eb67f89ab136bbaee
#
_cell.length_a   1.000
_cell.length_b   1.000
_cell.length_c   1.000
_cell.angle_alpha   90.00
_cell.angle_beta   90.00
_cell.angle_gamma   90.00
#
_symmetry.space_group_name_H-M   'P 1'
#
loop_
_entity.id
_entity.type
_entity.pdbx_description
1 polymer ?
#
loop_
_entity_poly.entity_id
_entity_poly.type
_entity_poly.pdbx_seq_one_letter_code
_entity_poly.pdbx_strand_id
1 'polypeptide(L)'
;ETFNVLLTTPLTNAQIVLGSLMSWLFFVLMLLLSGLPSFCITMLFGGVTTQQILYSFGIAGCTAILTGSLAITISVVRQGTRGTLFGFYMIITIFLLAGLGLGIWQRTHVPESIIPGLNRGMSWLAPFHPFLALEVALQLNAIAAPEFGAVAHYMWPLNRMIASPANAYMTCTLLASVLMVGFSTFFVRHGIKQGEPTLLNKIFRKRGNGDET
;
A
#
# COMPACT_ATOMS: atom_id res chain seq x y z
N GLU A 1 -5.48 17.27 23.58
CA GLU A 1 -4.61 17.49 24.78
C GLU A 1 -3.52 16.44 24.94
N THR A 2 -3.76 15.17 24.58
CA THR A 2 -2.81 14.03 24.69
C THR A 2 -1.54 14.25 23.84
N PHE A 3 -1.62 14.96 22.73
CA PHE A 3 -0.49 15.20 21.83
C PHE A 3 0.54 16.18 22.44
N ASN A 4 0.08 17.15 23.20
CA ASN A 4 0.97 18.11 23.88
C ASN A 4 1.75 17.44 25.01
N VAL A 5 1.16 16.46 25.70
CA VAL A 5 1.84 15.69 26.74
C VAL A 5 2.92 14.76 26.13
N LEU A 6 2.66 14.19 24.97
CA LEU A 6 3.64 13.37 24.23
C LEU A 6 4.86 14.18 23.76
N LEU A 7 4.69 15.46 23.41
CA LEU A 7 5.77 16.33 22.97
C LEU A 7 6.64 16.88 24.13
N THR A 8 6.14 16.81 25.36
CA THR A 8 6.92 17.17 26.57
C THR A 8 7.78 16.04 27.11
N THR A 9 7.56 14.80 26.61
CA THR A 9 8.42 13.67 26.97
C THR A 9 9.70 13.66 26.13
N PRO A 10 10.83 13.12 26.63
CA PRO A 10 12.11 13.06 25.90
C PRO A 10 12.12 12.01 24.78
N LEU A 11 10.96 11.67 24.23
CA LEU A 11 10.82 10.72 23.12
C LEU A 11 11.22 11.35 21.79
N THR A 12 11.91 10.57 20.97
CA THR A 12 12.24 10.98 19.59
C THR A 12 11.01 10.87 18.69
N ASN A 13 10.96 11.67 17.61
CA ASN A 13 9.87 11.62 16.63
C ASN A 13 9.68 10.22 16.05
N ALA A 14 10.78 9.52 15.79
CA ALA A 14 10.77 8.15 15.29
C ALA A 14 10.11 7.19 16.29
N GLN A 15 10.37 7.33 17.59
CA GLN A 15 9.77 6.49 18.62
C GLN A 15 8.25 6.68 18.71
N ILE A 16 7.77 7.92 18.56
CA ILE A 16 6.32 8.21 18.57
C ILE A 16 5.64 7.57 17.34
N VAL A 17 6.20 7.79 16.16
CA VAL A 17 5.63 7.27 14.90
C VAL A 17 5.72 5.76 14.84
N LEU A 18 6.87 5.17 15.14
CA LEU A 18 7.07 3.73 15.12
C LEU A 18 6.28 3.01 16.21
N GLY A 19 6.19 3.59 17.42
CA GLY A 19 5.40 3.03 18.50
C GLY A 19 3.92 2.93 18.16
N SER A 20 3.37 4.00 17.56
CA SER A 20 2.00 4.01 17.07
C SER A 20 1.77 2.97 15.96
N LEU A 21 2.68 2.87 15.00
CA LEU A 21 2.63 1.90 13.91
C LEU A 21 2.71 0.46 14.44
N MET A 22 3.65 0.18 15.34
CA MET A 22 3.84 -1.15 15.93
C MET A 22 2.62 -1.62 16.71
N SER A 23 2.00 -0.75 17.49
CA SER A 23 0.79 -1.06 18.26
C SER A 23 -0.35 -1.51 17.32
N TRP A 24 -0.56 -0.80 16.21
CA TRP A 24 -1.59 -1.15 15.23
C TRP A 24 -1.23 -2.42 14.46
N LEU A 25 0.04 -2.58 14.04
CA LEU A 25 0.50 -3.77 13.33
C LEU A 25 0.38 -5.04 14.18
N PHE A 26 0.61 -4.95 15.49
CA PHE A 26 0.43 -6.08 16.39
C PHE A 26 -1.02 -6.58 16.38
N PHE A 27 -1.99 -5.67 16.40
CA PHE A 27 -3.40 -6.03 16.29
C PHE A 27 -3.72 -6.72 14.96
N VAL A 28 -3.23 -6.18 13.84
CA VAL A 28 -3.42 -6.78 12.51
C VAL A 28 -2.74 -8.14 12.41
N LEU A 29 -1.54 -8.30 12.98
CA LEU A 29 -0.84 -9.57 13.02
C LEU A 29 -1.66 -10.65 13.75
N MET A 30 -2.28 -10.30 14.90
CA MET A 30 -3.16 -11.22 15.62
C MET A 30 -4.38 -11.62 14.81
N LEU A 31 -4.97 -10.68 14.05
CA LEU A 31 -6.07 -10.99 13.12
C LEU A 31 -5.62 -11.94 12.00
N LEU A 32 -4.47 -11.72 11.39
CA LEU A 32 -3.91 -12.61 10.37
C LEU A 32 -3.67 -14.01 10.93
N LEU A 33 -3.05 -14.12 12.12
CA LEU A 33 -2.80 -15.40 12.78
C LEU A 33 -4.09 -16.15 13.10
N SER A 34 -5.16 -15.45 13.46
CA SER A 34 -6.46 -16.07 13.72
C SER A 34 -7.08 -16.72 12.47
N GLY A 35 -6.70 -16.27 11.27
CA GLY A 35 -7.12 -16.86 10.00
C GLY A 35 -6.39 -18.16 9.63
N LEU A 36 -5.20 -18.43 10.21
CA LEU A 36 -4.39 -19.61 9.88
C LEU A 36 -5.15 -20.94 10.01
N PRO A 37 -5.91 -21.21 11.09
CA PRO A 37 -6.65 -22.47 11.20
C PRO A 37 -7.61 -22.74 10.04
N SER A 38 -8.29 -21.69 9.55
CA SER A 38 -9.20 -21.81 8.40
C SER A 38 -8.46 -22.21 7.12
N PHE A 39 -7.26 -21.66 6.90
CA PHE A 39 -6.43 -22.03 5.74
C PHE A 39 -5.87 -23.46 5.87
N CYS A 40 -5.50 -23.90 7.08
CA CYS A 40 -5.09 -25.28 7.31
C CYS A 40 -6.19 -26.28 6.95
N ILE A 41 -7.44 -25.97 7.28
CA ILE A 41 -8.59 -26.81 6.91
C ILE A 41 -8.75 -26.84 5.38
N THR A 42 -8.65 -25.70 4.70
CA THR A 42 -8.74 -25.61 3.23
C THR A 42 -7.64 -26.44 2.55
N MET A 43 -6.44 -26.46 3.10
CA MET A 43 -5.34 -27.30 2.60
C MET A 43 -5.66 -28.80 2.69
N LEU A 44 -6.32 -29.26 3.77
CA LEU A 44 -6.70 -30.66 3.94
C LEU A 44 -7.69 -31.13 2.85
N PHE A 45 -8.52 -30.22 2.36
CA PHE A 45 -9.41 -30.49 1.21
C PHE A 45 -8.71 -30.40 -0.16
N GLY A 46 -7.40 -30.10 -0.19
CA GLY A 46 -6.60 -30.09 -1.44
C GLY A 46 -6.84 -28.89 -2.37
N GLY A 47 -7.53 -27.84 -1.89
CA GLY A 47 -7.89 -26.69 -2.73
C GLY A 47 -6.80 -25.64 -2.90
N VAL A 48 -5.80 -25.60 -2.00
CA VAL A 48 -4.76 -24.54 -1.97
C VAL A 48 -3.42 -25.11 -1.57
N THR A 49 -2.35 -24.66 -2.19
CA THR A 49 -0.98 -25.05 -1.82
C THR A 49 -0.44 -24.19 -0.68
N THR A 50 0.51 -24.74 0.09
CA THR A 50 1.20 -23.99 1.17
C THR A 50 1.84 -22.69 0.65
N GLN A 51 2.39 -22.72 -0.55
CA GLN A 51 3.02 -21.56 -1.18
C GLN A 51 2.01 -20.44 -1.46
N GLN A 52 0.83 -20.78 -1.95
CA GLN A 52 -0.26 -19.82 -2.19
C GLN A 52 -0.73 -19.16 -0.89
N ILE A 53 -0.84 -19.94 0.18
CA ILE A 53 -1.19 -19.40 1.51
C ILE A 53 -0.11 -18.43 1.98
N LEU A 54 1.15 -18.81 1.89
CA LEU A 54 2.26 -17.96 2.32
C LEU A 54 2.30 -16.62 1.57
N TYR A 55 2.10 -16.65 0.24
CA TYR A 55 2.00 -15.43 -0.55
C TYR A 55 0.79 -14.58 -0.16
N SER A 56 -0.37 -15.19 0.10
CA SER A 56 -1.58 -14.46 0.51
C SER A 56 -1.35 -13.72 1.84
N PHE A 57 -0.76 -14.40 2.84
CA PHE A 57 -0.41 -13.77 4.11
C PHE A 57 0.67 -12.69 3.95
N GLY A 58 1.67 -12.93 3.11
CA GLY A 58 2.71 -11.95 2.81
C GLY A 58 2.13 -10.68 2.17
N ILE A 59 1.29 -10.82 1.15
CA ILE A 59 0.60 -9.70 0.49
C ILE A 59 -0.31 -8.96 1.48
N ALA A 60 -1.10 -9.69 2.27
CA ALA A 60 -1.98 -9.08 3.28
C ALA A 60 -1.19 -8.31 4.35
N GLY A 61 -0.10 -8.90 4.87
CA GLY A 61 0.78 -8.25 5.84
C GLY A 61 1.43 -6.99 5.29
N CYS A 62 1.99 -7.04 4.07
CA CYS A 62 2.59 -5.88 3.41
C CYS A 62 1.56 -4.78 3.12
N THR A 63 0.34 -5.16 2.70
CA THR A 63 -0.77 -4.21 2.51
C THR A 63 -1.15 -3.55 3.84
N ALA A 64 -1.18 -4.30 4.92
CA ALA A 64 -1.45 -3.77 6.26
C ALA A 64 -0.38 -2.75 6.69
N ILE A 65 0.90 -3.04 6.48
CA ILE A 65 2.00 -2.10 6.78
C ILE A 65 1.86 -0.83 5.93
N LEU A 66 1.55 -0.96 4.65
CA LEU A 66 1.35 0.19 3.76
C LEU A 66 0.17 1.07 4.20
N THR A 67 -0.98 0.46 4.51
CA THR A 67 -2.17 1.21 4.96
C THR A 67 -1.95 1.89 6.30
N GLY A 68 -1.23 1.26 7.24
CA GLY A 68 -0.85 1.86 8.51
C GLY A 68 0.10 3.04 8.35
N SER A 69 1.13 2.90 7.50
CA SER A 69 2.06 4.00 7.22
C SER A 69 1.36 5.18 6.51
N LEU A 70 0.41 4.88 5.61
CA LEU A 70 -0.42 5.88 4.96
C LEU A 70 -1.32 6.62 5.98
N ALA A 71 -1.96 5.89 6.89
CA ALA A 71 -2.82 6.48 7.92
C ALA A 71 -2.05 7.46 8.81
N ILE A 72 -0.84 7.08 9.25
CA ILE A 72 0.02 7.96 10.04
C ILE A 72 0.44 9.18 9.23
N THR A 73 0.84 9.00 7.98
CA THR A 73 1.26 10.10 7.11
C THR A 73 0.15 11.13 6.92
N ILE A 74 -1.08 10.67 6.66
CA ILE A 74 -2.23 11.56 6.52
C ILE A 74 -2.56 12.25 7.84
N SER A 75 -2.44 11.54 8.97
CA SER A 75 -2.66 12.10 10.31
C SER A 75 -1.67 13.22 10.65
N VAL A 76 -0.43 13.12 10.18
CA VAL A 76 0.59 14.16 10.38
C VAL A 76 0.35 15.38 9.48
N VAL A 77 -0.12 15.15 8.24
CA VAL A 77 -0.31 16.23 7.25
C VAL A 77 -1.62 16.99 7.47
N ARG A 78 -2.68 16.33 7.92
CA ARG A 78 -4.02 16.94 8.08
C ARG A 78 -4.38 17.18 9.54
N GLN A 79 -4.89 18.37 9.79
CA GLN A 79 -5.52 18.70 11.08
C GLN A 79 -7.01 18.35 11.05
N GLY A 80 -7.47 17.68 12.11
CA GLY A 80 -8.88 17.38 12.33
C GLY A 80 -9.28 15.95 11.96
N THR A 81 -9.83 15.24 12.93
CA THR A 81 -10.16 13.82 12.86
C THR A 81 -11.07 13.46 11.68
N ARG A 82 -12.11 14.26 11.42
CA ARG A 82 -13.08 13.99 10.34
C ARG A 82 -12.44 14.09 8.95
N GLY A 83 -11.64 15.14 8.71
CA GLY A 83 -10.95 15.34 7.43
C GLY A 83 -9.87 14.30 7.18
N THR A 84 -9.18 13.85 8.22
CA THR A 84 -8.16 12.80 8.15
C THR A 84 -8.79 11.46 7.78
N LEU A 85 -9.87 11.05 8.47
CA LEU A 85 -10.57 9.80 8.18
C LEU A 85 -11.16 9.80 6.77
N PHE A 86 -11.85 10.87 6.38
CA PHE A 86 -12.42 10.98 5.04
C PHE A 86 -11.32 10.90 3.96
N GLY A 87 -10.22 11.64 4.12
CA GLY A 87 -9.11 11.63 3.19
C GLY A 87 -8.45 10.24 3.08
N PHE A 88 -8.27 9.54 4.19
CA PHE A 88 -7.74 8.19 4.23
C PHE A 88 -8.60 7.19 3.44
N TYR A 89 -9.90 7.14 3.74
CA TYR A 89 -10.82 6.24 3.04
C TYR A 89 -10.94 6.58 1.56
N MET A 90 -10.98 7.87 1.19
CA MET A 90 -11.04 8.29 -0.21
C MET A 90 -9.81 7.84 -0.99
N ILE A 91 -8.60 8.02 -0.44
CA ILE A 91 -7.36 7.61 -1.09
C ILE A 91 -7.34 6.10 -1.31
N ILE A 92 -7.67 5.32 -0.27
CA ILE A 92 -7.69 3.85 -0.39
C ILE A 92 -8.75 3.41 -1.40
N THR A 93 -9.96 3.95 -1.32
CA THR A 93 -11.05 3.56 -2.23
C THR A 93 -10.70 3.87 -3.67
N ILE A 94 -10.17 5.08 -3.96
CA ILE A 94 -9.75 5.47 -5.31
C ILE A 94 -8.62 4.55 -5.78
N PHE A 95 -7.62 4.28 -4.95
CA PHE A 95 -6.51 3.39 -5.30
C PHE A 95 -7.01 1.97 -5.65
N LEU A 96 -7.89 1.39 -4.84
CA LEU A 96 -8.40 0.04 -5.06
C LEU A 96 -9.30 -0.02 -6.31
N LEU A 97 -10.22 0.92 -6.47
CA LEU A 97 -11.14 0.92 -7.61
C LEU A 97 -10.44 1.25 -8.92
N ALA A 98 -9.56 2.26 -8.91
CA ALA A 98 -8.80 2.65 -10.10
C ALA A 98 -7.85 1.54 -10.54
N GLY A 99 -7.12 0.93 -9.61
CA GLY A 99 -6.19 -0.15 -9.92
C GLY A 99 -6.89 -1.40 -10.46
N LEU A 100 -8.03 -1.80 -9.87
CA LEU A 100 -8.84 -2.90 -10.40
C LEU A 100 -9.45 -2.55 -11.75
N GLY A 101 -10.04 -1.37 -11.89
CA GLY A 101 -10.65 -0.93 -13.15
C GLY A 101 -9.65 -0.88 -14.30
N LEU A 102 -8.47 -0.30 -14.08
CA LEU A 102 -7.39 -0.26 -15.06
C LEU A 102 -6.84 -1.66 -15.37
N GLY A 103 -6.72 -2.53 -14.36
CA GLY A 103 -6.26 -3.90 -14.56
C GLY A 103 -7.22 -4.72 -15.43
N ILE A 104 -8.52 -4.60 -15.20
CA ILE A 104 -9.55 -5.27 -16.00
C ILE A 104 -9.60 -4.66 -17.41
N TRP A 105 -9.58 -3.33 -17.53
CA TRP A 105 -9.59 -2.64 -18.82
C TRP A 105 -8.40 -3.06 -19.69
N GLN A 106 -7.22 -3.16 -19.09
CA GLN A 106 -6.01 -3.58 -19.80
C GLN A 106 -6.15 -4.99 -20.38
N ARG A 107 -6.71 -5.94 -19.63
CA ARG A 107 -6.92 -7.32 -20.11
C ARG A 107 -7.87 -7.40 -21.30
N THR A 108 -8.87 -6.50 -21.35
CA THR A 108 -9.89 -6.52 -22.39
C THR A 108 -9.49 -5.78 -23.66
N HIS A 109 -8.60 -4.77 -23.58
CA HIS A 109 -8.32 -3.86 -24.69
C HIS A 109 -6.89 -3.92 -25.21
N VAL A 110 -5.93 -4.48 -24.45
CA VAL A 110 -4.54 -4.58 -24.93
C VAL A 110 -4.34 -5.92 -25.64
N PRO A 111 -4.06 -5.92 -26.96
CA PRO A 111 -3.83 -7.16 -27.69
C PRO A 111 -2.56 -7.87 -27.20
N GLU A 112 -2.61 -9.20 -27.21
CA GLU A 112 -1.53 -10.12 -26.79
C GLU A 112 -0.17 -9.86 -27.45
N SER A 113 -0.15 -9.19 -28.59
CA SER A 113 1.05 -8.98 -29.42
C SER A 113 2.00 -7.90 -28.90
N ILE A 114 1.55 -7.03 -27.97
CA ILE A 114 2.35 -5.84 -27.57
C ILE A 114 3.42 -6.20 -26.53
N ILE A 115 3.17 -7.19 -25.67
CA ILE A 115 4.14 -7.62 -24.66
C ILE A 115 4.25 -9.15 -24.70
N PRO A 116 5.29 -9.69 -25.40
CA PRO A 116 5.54 -11.12 -25.42
C PRO A 116 5.74 -11.66 -23.99
N GLY A 117 5.03 -12.73 -23.64
CA GLY A 117 5.07 -13.34 -22.30
C GLY A 117 4.00 -12.84 -21.33
N LEU A 118 3.29 -11.74 -21.62
CA LEU A 118 2.13 -11.28 -20.84
C LEU A 118 0.80 -11.92 -21.31
N ASN A 119 0.87 -12.81 -22.27
CA ASN A 119 -0.26 -13.39 -23.02
C ASN A 119 -1.19 -14.29 -22.22
N ARG A 120 -1.07 -14.32 -20.89
CA ARG A 120 -1.92 -15.14 -20.00
C ARG A 120 -2.89 -14.30 -19.17
N GLY A 121 -3.24 -13.11 -19.62
CA GLY A 121 -4.20 -12.26 -18.93
C GLY A 121 -3.69 -11.55 -17.68
N MET A 122 -2.39 -11.63 -17.36
CA MET A 122 -1.81 -10.89 -16.25
C MET A 122 -1.74 -9.40 -16.57
N SER A 123 -2.20 -8.56 -15.64
CA SER A 123 -1.99 -7.12 -15.73
C SER A 123 -0.58 -6.73 -15.30
N TRP A 124 0.08 -5.84 -16.04
CA TRP A 124 1.38 -5.28 -15.64
C TRP A 124 1.28 -4.33 -14.43
N LEU A 125 0.06 -3.98 -13.99
CA LEU A 125 -0.19 -3.33 -12.71
C LEU A 125 -0.14 -4.31 -11.51
N ALA A 126 -0.06 -5.62 -11.73
CA ALA A 126 -0.04 -6.61 -10.65
C ALA A 126 1.06 -6.35 -9.59
N PRO A 127 2.29 -5.89 -9.92
CA PRO A 127 3.31 -5.55 -8.94
C PRO A 127 2.97 -4.37 -8.03
N PHE A 128 1.94 -3.59 -8.33
CA PHE A 128 1.58 -2.38 -7.59
C PHE A 128 0.22 -2.45 -6.91
N HIS A 129 -0.59 -3.46 -7.22
CA HIS A 129 -1.95 -3.56 -6.71
C HIS A 129 -2.20 -4.87 -5.97
N PRO A 130 -2.71 -4.84 -4.70
CA PRO A 130 -2.80 -6.03 -3.85
C PRO A 130 -3.67 -7.14 -4.44
N PHE A 131 -4.84 -6.80 -4.99
CA PHE A 131 -5.75 -7.79 -5.54
C PHE A 131 -5.22 -8.41 -6.84
N LEU A 132 -4.57 -7.63 -7.70
CA LEU A 132 -3.97 -8.15 -8.93
C LEU A 132 -2.75 -9.04 -8.63
N ALA A 133 -1.93 -8.67 -7.64
CA ALA A 133 -0.83 -9.50 -7.17
C ALA A 133 -1.34 -10.82 -6.56
N LEU A 134 -2.42 -10.77 -5.77
CA LEU A 134 -3.05 -11.93 -5.17
C LEU A 134 -3.66 -12.85 -6.22
N GLU A 135 -4.31 -12.31 -7.23
CA GLU A 135 -4.89 -13.07 -8.35
C GLU A 135 -3.83 -13.91 -9.07
N VAL A 136 -2.67 -13.33 -9.34
CA VAL A 136 -1.53 -14.05 -9.95
C VAL A 136 -0.93 -15.07 -8.98
N ALA A 137 -0.78 -14.72 -7.69
CA ALA A 137 -0.22 -15.61 -6.67
C ALA A 137 -1.08 -16.86 -6.44
N LEU A 138 -2.41 -16.70 -6.48
CA LEU A 138 -3.37 -17.79 -6.35
C LEU A 138 -3.70 -18.49 -7.67
N GLN A 139 -3.16 -18.00 -8.79
CA GLN A 139 -3.45 -18.49 -10.15
C GLN A 139 -4.96 -18.51 -10.47
N LEU A 140 -5.69 -17.54 -9.98
CA LEU A 140 -7.12 -17.41 -10.22
C LEU A 140 -7.38 -17.18 -11.71
N ASN A 141 -8.42 -17.81 -12.24
CA ASN A 141 -8.81 -17.71 -13.65
C ASN A 141 -7.69 -18.12 -14.64
N ALA A 142 -6.81 -19.06 -14.26
CA ALA A 142 -5.66 -19.51 -15.02
C ALA A 142 -4.65 -18.38 -15.34
N ILE A 143 -4.66 -17.29 -14.58
CA ILE A 143 -3.72 -16.20 -14.71
C ILE A 143 -2.42 -16.60 -14.01
N ALA A 144 -1.33 -16.69 -14.76
CA ALA A 144 0.00 -17.01 -14.25
C ALA A 144 0.99 -15.90 -14.62
N ALA A 145 2.02 -15.76 -13.80
CA ALA A 145 3.16 -14.92 -14.16
C ALA A 145 3.89 -15.52 -15.39
N PRO A 146 4.43 -14.67 -16.27
CA PRO A 146 5.24 -15.15 -17.39
C PRO A 146 6.53 -15.80 -16.88
N GLU A 147 7.07 -16.76 -17.64
CA GLU A 147 8.38 -17.33 -17.36
C GLU A 147 9.47 -16.26 -17.46
N PHE A 148 10.48 -16.35 -16.59
CA PHE A 148 11.58 -15.37 -16.59
C PHE A 148 12.28 -15.24 -17.94
N GLY A 149 12.41 -16.34 -18.68
CA GLY A 149 13.00 -16.34 -20.04
C GLY A 149 12.25 -15.46 -21.04
N ALA A 150 10.92 -15.40 -20.94
CA ALA A 150 10.09 -14.58 -21.83
C ALA A 150 10.22 -13.07 -21.57
N VAL A 151 10.60 -12.69 -20.35
CA VAL A 151 10.73 -11.28 -19.94
C VAL A 151 12.18 -10.85 -19.73
N ALA A 152 13.14 -11.71 -20.00
CA ALA A 152 14.58 -11.45 -19.80
C ALA A 152 15.12 -10.27 -20.65
N HIS A 153 14.46 -9.93 -21.76
CA HIS A 153 14.84 -8.81 -22.62
C HIS A 153 14.47 -7.43 -22.04
N TYR A 154 13.62 -7.39 -21.01
CA TYR A 154 13.32 -6.13 -20.32
C TYR A 154 14.46 -5.73 -19.39
N MET A 155 14.62 -4.42 -19.23
CA MET A 155 15.64 -3.82 -18.38
C MET A 155 15.41 -4.19 -16.91
N TRP A 156 16.50 -4.51 -16.18
CA TRP A 156 16.43 -4.64 -14.73
C TRP A 156 16.03 -3.29 -14.10
N PRO A 157 15.10 -3.23 -13.12
CA PRO A 157 14.45 -4.30 -12.35
C PRO A 157 13.10 -4.79 -12.93
N LEU A 158 12.67 -4.29 -14.10
CA LEU A 158 11.34 -4.51 -14.66
C LEU A 158 11.09 -6.00 -14.96
N ASN A 159 12.09 -6.69 -15.49
CA ASN A 159 12.00 -8.12 -15.77
C ASN A 159 11.67 -8.96 -14.53
N ARG A 160 12.29 -8.65 -13.39
CA ARG A 160 11.99 -9.33 -12.12
C ARG A 160 10.60 -8.98 -11.56
N MET A 161 10.17 -7.74 -11.73
CA MET A 161 8.84 -7.30 -11.29
C MET A 161 7.72 -8.02 -12.04
N ILE A 162 7.90 -8.26 -13.34
CA ILE A 162 6.91 -8.94 -14.17
C ILE A 162 6.95 -10.45 -13.96
N ALA A 163 8.13 -11.05 -13.81
CA ALA A 163 8.27 -12.49 -13.58
C ALA A 163 7.74 -12.96 -12.21
N SER A 164 7.78 -12.10 -11.20
CA SER A 164 7.33 -12.42 -9.85
C SER A 164 6.54 -11.27 -9.23
N PRO A 165 5.31 -11.01 -9.69
CA PRO A 165 4.53 -9.85 -9.28
C PRO A 165 4.18 -9.82 -7.79
N ALA A 166 3.99 -10.98 -7.14
CA ALA A 166 3.76 -11.06 -5.70
C ALA A 166 4.97 -10.57 -4.89
N ASN A 167 6.19 -11.02 -5.25
CA ASN A 167 7.42 -10.55 -4.60
C ASN A 167 7.68 -9.07 -4.89
N ALA A 168 7.42 -8.64 -6.12
CA ALA A 168 7.56 -7.24 -6.50
C ALA A 168 6.58 -6.35 -5.72
N TYR A 169 5.33 -6.77 -5.57
CA TYR A 169 4.34 -6.07 -4.74
C TYR A 169 4.84 -5.93 -3.30
N MET A 170 5.29 -7.03 -2.67
CA MET A 170 5.79 -7.00 -1.29
C MET A 170 6.98 -6.05 -1.14
N THR A 171 7.95 -6.09 -2.06
CA THR A 171 9.12 -5.19 -2.01
C THR A 171 8.74 -3.73 -2.25
N CYS A 172 7.91 -3.43 -3.24
CA CYS A 172 7.45 -2.07 -3.52
C CYS A 172 6.65 -1.47 -2.36
N THR A 173 5.76 -2.25 -1.75
CA THR A 173 4.95 -1.78 -0.62
C THR A 173 5.78 -1.55 0.64
N LEU A 174 6.76 -2.40 0.91
CA LEU A 174 7.69 -2.20 2.03
C LEU A 174 8.54 -0.94 1.82
N LEU A 175 9.08 -0.73 0.62
CA LEU A 175 9.83 0.49 0.30
C LEU A 175 8.96 1.74 0.43
N ALA A 176 7.74 1.72 -0.11
CA ALA A 176 6.80 2.82 0.02
C ALA A 176 6.46 3.11 1.49
N SER A 177 6.27 2.07 2.31
CA SER A 177 5.99 2.21 3.74
C SER A 177 7.16 2.85 4.49
N VAL A 178 8.39 2.42 4.21
CA VAL A 178 9.59 3.03 4.81
C VAL A 178 9.72 4.50 4.43
N LEU A 179 9.48 4.85 3.17
CA LEU A 179 9.49 6.25 2.71
C LEU A 179 8.40 7.08 3.40
N MET A 180 7.18 6.54 3.54
CA MET A 180 6.07 7.22 4.22
C MET A 180 6.34 7.43 5.70
N VAL A 181 6.88 6.42 6.40
CA VAL A 181 7.28 6.54 7.80
C VAL A 181 8.40 7.56 7.97
N GLY A 182 9.40 7.54 7.09
CA GLY A 182 10.49 8.52 7.08
C GLY A 182 9.97 9.95 6.86
N PHE A 183 9.08 10.13 5.89
CA PHE A 183 8.42 11.40 5.64
C PHE A 183 7.61 11.86 6.87
N SER A 184 6.80 10.99 7.44
CA SER A 184 6.01 11.27 8.63
C SER A 184 6.89 11.68 9.81
N THR A 185 7.99 10.97 10.05
CA THR A 185 8.93 11.27 11.14
C THR A 185 9.59 12.64 10.96
N PHE A 186 9.93 13.01 9.72
CA PHE A 186 10.50 14.32 9.41
C PHE A 186 9.50 15.45 9.64
N PHE A 187 8.24 15.25 9.24
CA PHE A 187 7.20 16.26 9.31
C PHE A 187 6.51 16.41 10.68
N VAL A 188 6.62 15.43 11.58
CA VAL A 188 5.97 15.47 12.91
C VAL A 188 6.31 16.74 13.71
N ARG A 189 7.55 17.23 13.63
CA ARG A 189 7.95 18.46 14.35
C ARG A 189 7.89 19.73 13.49
N HIS A 190 7.93 19.61 12.16
CA HIS A 190 7.91 20.76 11.25
C HIS A 190 6.51 21.23 10.89
N GLY A 191 5.51 20.39 11.06
CA GLY A 191 4.17 20.69 10.69
C GLY A 191 3.24 20.67 11.87
N ILE A 192 3.00 21.75 12.54
CA ILE A 192 1.78 21.95 13.32
C ILE A 192 2.04 22.24 14.78
N LYS A 193 2.28 23.50 15.05
CA LYS A 193 1.81 24.11 16.30
C LYS A 193 0.27 24.06 16.25
N GLN A 194 -0.35 23.42 17.24
CA GLN A 194 -1.82 23.36 17.33
C GLN A 194 -2.37 24.80 17.28
N GLY A 195 -3.27 25.04 16.35
CA GLY A 195 -3.93 26.36 16.15
C GLY A 195 -3.45 27.13 14.92
N GLU A 196 -2.41 26.73 14.23
CA GLU A 196 -2.06 27.36 12.96
C GLU A 196 -2.84 26.74 11.77
N PRO A 197 -3.28 27.57 10.80
CA PRO A 197 -3.99 27.05 9.62
C PRO A 197 -3.06 26.14 8.82
N THR A 198 -3.58 24.99 8.41
CA THR A 198 -2.88 23.97 7.60
C THR A 198 -2.10 24.62 6.46
N LEU A 199 -0.94 24.08 6.09
CA LEU A 199 -0.12 24.58 4.97
C LEU A 199 -0.94 24.78 3.69
N LEU A 200 -1.92 23.91 3.42
CA LEU A 200 -2.88 24.08 2.32
C LEU A 200 -3.71 25.34 2.47
N ASN A 201 -4.21 25.66 3.67
CA ASN A 201 -4.95 26.91 3.93
C ASN A 201 -4.05 28.15 3.80
N LYS A 202 -2.76 28.06 4.17
CA LYS A 202 -1.79 29.15 3.93
C LYS A 202 -1.57 29.40 2.44
N ILE A 203 -1.48 28.31 1.65
CA ILE A 203 -1.29 28.39 0.19
C ILE A 203 -2.55 28.96 -0.49
N PHE A 204 -3.74 28.46 -0.15
CA PHE A 204 -5.00 28.94 -0.72
C PHE A 204 -5.31 30.38 -0.29
N ARG A 205 -5.03 30.77 0.95
CA ARG A 205 -5.21 32.14 1.44
C ARG A 205 -4.26 33.14 0.75
N LYS A 206 -3.01 32.70 0.41
CA LYS A 206 -2.06 33.53 -0.34
C LYS A 206 -2.50 33.75 -1.78
N ARG A 207 -3.25 32.80 -2.37
CA ARG A 207 -3.78 32.90 -3.73
C ARG A 207 -5.03 33.78 -3.80
N GLY A 208 -5.86 33.81 -2.75
CA GLY A 208 -7.05 34.67 -2.69
C GLY A 208 -6.77 36.15 -2.42
N ASN A 209 -5.65 36.48 -1.76
CA ASN A 209 -5.27 37.87 -1.52
C ASN A 209 -4.47 38.51 -2.67
N GLY A 210 -4.14 37.74 -3.72
CA GLY A 210 -3.45 38.24 -4.90
C GLY A 210 -4.39 38.80 -6.00
N ASP A 211 -5.69 38.56 -5.87
CA ASP A 211 -6.68 38.95 -6.89
C ASP A 211 -7.44 40.24 -6.52
N GLU A 212 -7.10 40.91 -5.40
CA GLU A 212 -7.74 42.15 -4.95
C GLU A 212 -6.84 43.40 -5.03
N THR A 213 -5.75 43.38 -5.82
CA THR A 213 -4.91 44.57 -6.07
C THR A 213 -4.86 44.95 -7.53
#